data_3b72d4d84824a542f91682161df7c5a5
#
_entry.id   3b72d4d84824a542f91682161df7c5a5
#
_cell.length_a   1.000
_cell.length_b   1.000
_cell.length_c   1.000
_cell.angle_alpha   90.00
_cell.angle_beta   90.00
_cell.angle_gamma   90.00
#
_symmetry.space_group_name_H-M   'P 1'
#
loop_
_entity.id
_entity.type
_entity.pdbx_description
1 polymer ?
#
loop_
_entity_poly.entity_id
_entity_poly.type
_entity_poly.pdbx_seq_one_letter_code
_entity_poly.pdbx_strand_id
1 'polypeptide(L)'
;IESAFVAADILDAAYTGKGQFDGKPLKNLRALGALYPEQVQLVTLASANVRTFKDLKGKSVSSGSPGSGQWQLLGDLLEAHGMTRKDIGEDLSSFTQSVDKIKDGNLVASLITAGAPTSSISDLANAREVRVVPLSGPEIEALRKKQPYYAMVQLPANTYKGQTAPVDTLAVMAVWATHDGLSDQMAYEVTKALYENTATLGQVHPKGKEITLRTALQSVSIPLHPGAERYYREKGLLK
;
A
#
# COMPACT_ATOMS: atom_id res chain seq x y z
N ILE A 1 -20.65 0.19 -5.09
CA ILE A 1 -19.46 -0.69 -5.19
C ILE A 1 -19.67 -1.85 -4.24
N GLU A 2 -19.65 -3.07 -4.75
CA GLU A 2 -19.90 -4.28 -3.96
C GLU A 2 -18.64 -4.72 -3.17
N SER A 3 -17.45 -4.46 -3.70
CA SER A 3 -16.19 -4.76 -3.04
C SER A 3 -15.04 -3.89 -3.54
N ALA A 4 -13.96 -3.78 -2.77
CA ALA A 4 -12.76 -3.02 -3.12
C ALA A 4 -11.51 -3.61 -2.46
N PHE A 5 -10.35 -3.33 -3.05
CA PHE A 5 -9.06 -3.54 -2.40
C PHE A 5 -8.70 -2.28 -1.62
N VAL A 6 -8.39 -2.44 -0.36
CA VAL A 6 -8.15 -1.35 0.60
C VAL A 6 -6.93 -1.68 1.44
N ALA A 7 -6.07 -0.69 1.69
CA ALA A 7 -4.97 -0.85 2.63
C ALA A 7 -5.50 -1.10 4.05
N ALA A 8 -4.89 -2.01 4.79
CA ALA A 8 -5.39 -2.48 6.08
C ALA A 8 -5.53 -1.36 7.12
N ASP A 9 -4.64 -0.37 7.11
CA ASP A 9 -4.67 0.82 7.98
C ASP A 9 -5.91 1.68 7.71
N ILE A 10 -6.23 1.92 6.43
CA ILE A 10 -7.41 2.70 6.03
C ILE A 10 -8.69 1.94 6.34
N LEU A 11 -8.70 0.63 6.13
CA LEU A 11 -9.85 -0.21 6.44
C LEU A 11 -10.14 -0.22 7.94
N ASP A 12 -9.11 -0.32 8.79
CA ASP A 12 -9.23 -0.21 10.24
C ASP A 12 -9.74 1.17 10.67
N ALA A 13 -9.14 2.23 10.13
CA ALA A 13 -9.56 3.60 10.40
C ALA A 13 -11.02 3.85 10.04
N ALA A 14 -11.47 3.36 8.87
CA ALA A 14 -12.85 3.47 8.43
C ALA A 14 -13.81 2.71 9.36
N TYR A 15 -13.47 1.47 9.73
CA TYR A 15 -14.31 0.65 10.60
C TYR A 15 -14.38 1.19 12.03
N THR A 16 -13.26 1.73 12.56
CA THR A 16 -13.18 2.25 13.93
C THR A 16 -13.60 3.70 14.06
N GLY A 17 -13.72 4.45 12.95
CA GLY A 17 -14.07 5.89 12.95
C GLY A 17 -12.90 6.75 13.43
N LYS A 18 -11.68 6.45 12.98
CA LYS A 18 -10.45 7.18 13.32
C LYS A 18 -9.88 7.92 12.12
N GLY A 19 -8.92 8.81 12.37
CA GLY A 19 -8.24 9.57 11.32
C GLY A 19 -9.23 10.35 10.47
N GLN A 20 -9.19 10.18 9.16
CA GLN A 20 -10.11 10.86 8.22
C GLN A 20 -11.59 10.46 8.39
N PHE A 21 -11.88 9.40 9.12
CA PHE A 21 -13.24 8.92 9.43
C PHE A 21 -13.68 9.29 10.86
N ASP A 22 -13.01 10.24 11.51
CA ASP A 22 -13.27 10.60 12.90
C ASP A 22 -14.75 10.88 13.16
N GLY A 23 -15.30 10.20 14.16
CA GLY A 23 -16.71 10.26 14.53
C GLY A 23 -17.69 9.62 13.53
N LYS A 24 -17.20 9.00 12.45
CA LYS A 24 -18.03 8.40 11.38
C LYS A 24 -17.61 6.95 11.08
N PRO A 25 -17.70 6.03 12.02
CA PRO A 25 -17.31 4.64 11.81
C PRO A 25 -18.24 3.94 10.81
N LEU A 26 -17.64 3.19 9.88
CA LEU A 26 -18.35 2.40 8.88
C LEU A 26 -18.47 0.95 9.35
N LYS A 27 -19.40 0.67 10.27
CA LYS A 27 -19.57 -0.65 10.92
C LYS A 27 -20.14 -1.74 10.01
N ASN A 28 -20.63 -1.37 8.85
CA ASN A 28 -21.12 -2.30 7.82
C ASN A 28 -19.99 -2.92 6.97
N LEU A 29 -18.73 -2.46 7.10
CA LEU A 29 -17.62 -3.04 6.38
C LEU A 29 -17.31 -4.46 6.87
N ARG A 30 -16.93 -5.34 5.93
CA ARG A 30 -16.52 -6.72 6.16
C ARG A 30 -15.28 -7.04 5.33
N ALA A 31 -14.40 -7.90 5.85
CA ALA A 31 -13.26 -8.39 5.08
C ALA A 31 -13.60 -9.71 4.39
N LEU A 32 -13.16 -9.85 3.14
CA LEU A 32 -13.12 -11.13 2.44
C LEU A 32 -11.77 -11.84 2.67
N GLY A 33 -10.69 -11.10 2.81
CA GLY A 33 -9.37 -11.63 3.16
C GLY A 33 -8.22 -10.72 2.75
N ALA A 34 -7.03 -11.04 3.25
CA ALA A 34 -5.81 -10.35 2.89
C ALA A 34 -5.27 -10.83 1.54
N LEU A 35 -4.68 -9.93 0.78
CA LEU A 35 -4.17 -10.20 -0.57
C LEU A 35 -2.64 -10.30 -0.57
N TYR A 36 -1.96 -9.19 -0.63
CA TYR A 36 -0.51 -9.08 -0.69
C TYR A 36 -0.03 -7.79 -0.02
N PRO A 37 1.24 -7.73 0.41
CA PRO A 37 1.80 -6.49 0.92
C PRO A 37 2.04 -5.49 -0.23
N GLU A 38 1.54 -4.28 -0.06
CA GLU A 38 1.83 -3.12 -0.91
C GLU A 38 3.07 -2.42 -0.37
N GLN A 39 4.12 -2.38 -1.16
CA GLN A 39 5.35 -1.69 -0.80
C GLN A 39 5.18 -0.18 -0.93
N VAL A 40 5.72 0.54 0.05
CA VAL A 40 5.81 2.00 0.02
C VAL A 40 7.05 2.38 -0.78
N GLN A 41 6.87 3.01 -1.92
CA GLN A 41 7.93 3.29 -2.86
C GLN A 41 8.08 4.81 -3.02
N LEU A 42 9.08 5.38 -2.36
CA LEU A 42 9.45 6.77 -2.56
C LEU A 42 10.37 6.84 -3.78
N VAL A 43 9.82 7.24 -4.93
CA VAL A 43 10.54 7.26 -6.20
C VAL A 43 10.95 8.67 -6.61
N THR A 44 12.15 8.79 -7.17
CA THR A 44 12.72 10.03 -7.69
C THR A 44 13.67 9.71 -8.84
N LEU A 45 14.11 10.73 -9.60
CA LEU A 45 15.23 10.56 -10.53
C LEU A 45 16.56 10.46 -9.76
N ALA A 46 17.49 9.64 -10.23
CA ALA A 46 18.82 9.53 -9.62
C ALA A 46 19.57 10.89 -9.57
N SER A 47 19.31 11.75 -10.56
CA SER A 47 19.88 13.10 -10.66
C SER A 47 19.29 14.13 -9.67
N ALA A 48 18.18 13.84 -9.01
CA ALA A 48 17.48 14.80 -8.14
C ALA A 48 18.14 14.99 -6.76
N ASN A 49 19.22 14.24 -6.45
CA ASN A 49 19.95 14.28 -5.18
C ASN A 49 19.08 14.05 -3.93
N VAL A 50 18.06 13.19 -4.05
CA VAL A 50 17.25 12.70 -2.93
C VAL A 50 17.74 11.30 -2.59
N ARG A 51 18.38 11.12 -1.44
CA ARG A 51 18.95 9.86 -0.97
C ARG A 51 18.30 9.37 0.30
N THR A 52 17.73 10.30 1.08
CA THR A 52 17.01 10.03 2.32
C THR A 52 15.66 10.74 2.30
N PHE A 53 14.75 10.35 3.18
CA PHE A 53 13.45 11.03 3.29
C PHE A 53 13.60 12.52 3.66
N LYS A 54 14.60 12.89 4.48
CA LYS A 54 14.86 14.28 4.89
C LYS A 54 15.29 15.19 3.74
N ASP A 55 15.83 14.62 2.66
CA ASP A 55 16.21 15.40 1.47
C ASP A 55 15.00 15.95 0.70
N LEU A 56 13.77 15.53 1.06
CA LEU A 56 12.52 16.07 0.49
C LEU A 56 12.21 17.49 0.94
N LYS A 57 12.88 18.00 1.98
CA LYS A 57 12.63 19.36 2.49
C LYS A 57 12.85 20.40 1.38
N GLY A 58 11.84 21.25 1.16
CA GLY A 58 11.84 22.27 0.11
C GLY A 58 11.61 21.74 -1.32
N LYS A 59 11.34 20.44 -1.49
CA LYS A 59 11.13 19.83 -2.81
C LYS A 59 9.65 19.57 -3.08
N SER A 60 9.29 19.45 -4.38
CA SER A 60 7.95 19.05 -4.80
C SER A 60 7.78 17.53 -4.69
N VAL A 61 6.74 17.09 -3.97
CA VAL A 61 6.49 15.68 -3.66
C VAL A 61 5.02 15.33 -3.86
N SER A 62 4.72 14.31 -4.65
CA SER A 62 3.36 13.82 -4.76
C SER A 62 3.02 12.86 -3.61
N SER A 63 1.89 13.14 -2.99
CA SER A 63 1.29 12.38 -1.91
C SER A 63 0.06 11.57 -2.35
N GLY A 64 -0.31 11.65 -3.62
CA GLY A 64 -1.58 11.12 -4.09
C GLY A 64 -2.78 12.00 -3.73
N SER A 65 -3.97 11.50 -3.97
CA SER A 65 -5.21 12.25 -3.74
C SER A 65 -5.47 12.48 -2.24
N PRO A 66 -6.01 13.63 -1.86
CA PRO A 66 -6.42 13.88 -0.48
C PRO A 66 -7.34 12.78 0.05
N GLY A 67 -7.08 12.32 1.26
CA GLY A 67 -7.85 11.25 1.89
C GLY A 67 -7.49 9.84 1.43
N SER A 68 -6.51 9.67 0.53
CA SER A 68 -5.96 8.34 0.22
C SER A 68 -5.03 7.86 1.35
N GLY A 69 -4.85 6.53 1.46
CA GLY A 69 -3.88 5.95 2.40
C GLY A 69 -2.46 6.47 2.18
N GLN A 70 -2.08 6.66 0.92
CA GLN A 70 -0.79 7.24 0.56
C GLN A 70 -0.64 8.68 1.07
N TRP A 71 -1.69 9.50 0.93
CA TRP A 71 -1.71 10.86 1.45
C TRP A 71 -1.54 10.88 2.98
N GLN A 72 -2.26 10.01 3.69
CA GLN A 72 -2.12 9.87 5.13
C GLN A 72 -0.69 9.43 5.51
N LEU A 73 -0.18 8.38 4.88
CA LEU A 73 1.17 7.86 5.14
C LEU A 73 2.26 8.90 4.92
N LEU A 74 2.18 9.74 3.87
CA LEU A 74 3.16 10.82 3.70
C LEU A 74 3.15 11.77 4.90
N GLY A 75 1.96 12.11 5.43
CA GLY A 75 1.84 12.93 6.64
C GLY A 75 2.54 12.29 7.84
N ASP A 76 2.31 11.00 8.06
CA ASP A 76 2.91 10.23 9.15
C ASP A 76 4.44 10.13 9.00
N LEU A 77 4.93 9.94 7.79
CA LEU A 77 6.36 9.92 7.48
C LEU A 77 7.01 11.30 7.72
N LEU A 78 6.35 12.37 7.32
CA LEU A 78 6.82 13.74 7.57
C LEU A 78 6.92 13.98 9.09
N GLU A 79 5.86 13.67 9.85
CA GLU A 79 5.86 13.83 11.31
C GLU A 79 6.97 13.00 11.97
N ALA A 80 7.15 11.75 11.58
CA ALA A 80 8.20 10.89 12.10
C ALA A 80 9.61 11.46 11.88
N HIS A 81 9.81 12.21 10.79
CA HIS A 81 11.09 12.87 10.49
C HIS A 81 11.18 14.32 10.99
N GLY A 82 10.22 14.76 11.83
CA GLY A 82 10.18 16.13 12.36
C GLY A 82 9.84 17.18 11.31
N MET A 83 9.12 16.81 10.26
CA MET A 83 8.69 17.67 9.15
C MET A 83 7.16 17.77 9.14
N THR A 84 6.68 18.74 8.39
CA THR A 84 5.26 18.95 8.12
C THR A 84 5.00 19.08 6.62
N ARG A 85 3.75 19.07 6.19
CA ARG A 85 3.38 19.29 4.79
C ARG A 85 3.83 20.66 4.26
N LYS A 86 4.06 21.64 5.16
CA LYS A 86 4.58 22.97 4.78
C LYS A 86 6.08 22.94 4.43
N ASP A 87 6.79 21.90 4.82
CA ASP A 87 8.22 21.72 4.51
C ASP A 87 8.46 21.16 3.11
N ILE A 88 7.41 20.81 2.37
CA ILE A 88 7.46 20.32 0.99
C ILE A 88 6.48 21.10 0.09
N GLY A 89 6.73 21.09 -1.21
CA GLY A 89 5.73 21.48 -2.22
C GLY A 89 4.82 20.30 -2.52
N GLU A 90 3.72 20.15 -1.77
CA GLU A 90 2.83 18.98 -1.93
C GLU A 90 2.10 19.01 -3.27
N ASP A 91 2.17 17.90 -4.00
CA ASP A 91 1.45 17.64 -5.25
C ASP A 91 0.44 16.50 -5.02
N LEU A 92 -0.79 16.66 -5.52
CA LEU A 92 -1.91 15.75 -5.28
C LEU A 92 -2.23 14.86 -6.49
N SER A 93 -1.25 14.60 -7.33
CA SER A 93 -1.40 13.80 -8.54
C SER A 93 -1.59 12.31 -8.25
N SER A 94 -2.29 11.62 -9.15
CA SER A 94 -2.33 10.15 -9.18
C SER A 94 -0.95 9.56 -9.47
N PHE A 95 -0.79 8.24 -9.33
CA PHE A 95 0.48 7.55 -9.59
C PHE A 95 1.03 7.85 -10.99
N THR A 96 0.21 7.67 -12.02
CA THR A 96 0.62 7.92 -13.41
C THR A 96 0.97 9.38 -13.63
N GLN A 97 0.12 10.30 -13.20
CA GLN A 97 0.38 11.74 -13.36
C GLN A 97 1.65 12.19 -12.62
N SER A 98 1.91 11.66 -11.42
CA SER A 98 3.11 12.02 -10.66
C SER A 98 4.38 11.52 -11.35
N VAL A 99 4.34 10.31 -11.92
CA VAL A 99 5.45 9.75 -12.67
C VAL A 99 5.73 10.54 -13.94
N ASP A 100 4.68 10.94 -14.69
CA ASP A 100 4.83 11.81 -15.86
C ASP A 100 5.46 13.15 -15.48
N LYS A 101 5.00 13.78 -14.40
CA LYS A 101 5.59 15.03 -13.88
C LYS A 101 7.05 14.86 -13.47
N ILE A 102 7.44 13.72 -12.87
CA ILE A 102 8.85 13.43 -12.56
C ILE A 102 9.67 13.29 -13.84
N LYS A 103 9.16 12.58 -14.84
CA LYS A 103 9.80 12.38 -16.14
C LYS A 103 10.07 13.72 -16.85
N ASP A 104 9.15 14.66 -16.74
CA ASP A 104 9.19 15.98 -17.35
C ASP A 104 9.96 17.04 -16.50
N GLY A 105 10.41 16.66 -15.30
CA GLY A 105 11.15 17.54 -14.39
C GLY A 105 10.28 18.52 -13.59
N ASN A 106 8.96 18.35 -13.61
CA ASN A 106 7.98 19.19 -12.91
C ASN A 106 7.68 18.73 -11.48
N LEU A 107 8.16 17.56 -11.10
CA LEU A 107 8.03 16.97 -9.77
C LEU A 107 9.34 16.28 -9.38
N VAL A 108 9.75 16.40 -8.13
CA VAL A 108 11.00 15.80 -7.65
C VAL A 108 10.84 14.37 -7.21
N ALA A 109 9.77 14.07 -6.47
CA ALA A 109 9.54 12.73 -5.93
C ALA A 109 8.04 12.41 -5.85
N SER A 110 7.74 11.11 -5.82
CA SER A 110 6.39 10.61 -5.54
C SER A 110 6.47 9.47 -4.54
N LEU A 111 5.59 9.50 -3.54
CA LEU A 111 5.32 8.36 -2.67
C LEU A 111 4.25 7.51 -3.34
N ILE A 112 4.53 6.24 -3.60
CA ILE A 112 3.61 5.29 -4.25
C ILE A 112 3.50 4.06 -3.37
N THR A 113 2.29 3.75 -2.91
CA THR A 113 2.00 2.54 -2.13
C THR A 113 1.25 1.56 -3.03
N ALA A 114 1.94 0.53 -3.49
CA ALA A 114 1.41 -0.44 -4.44
C ALA A 114 2.22 -1.74 -4.44
N GLY A 115 1.68 -2.79 -5.06
CA GLY A 115 2.44 -4.00 -5.34
C GLY A 115 3.60 -3.72 -6.30
N ALA A 116 4.81 -4.10 -5.92
CA ALA A 116 5.97 -3.98 -6.80
C ALA A 116 6.17 -5.27 -7.64
N PRO A 117 6.63 -5.16 -8.91
CA PRO A 117 6.92 -3.92 -9.63
C PRO A 117 5.64 -3.16 -10.02
N THR A 118 5.63 -1.85 -9.82
CA THR A 118 4.51 -0.99 -10.22
C THR A 118 4.73 -0.50 -11.65
N SER A 119 3.73 -0.63 -12.52
CA SER A 119 3.86 -0.34 -13.96
C SER A 119 4.33 1.09 -14.22
N SER A 120 3.75 2.10 -13.56
CA SER A 120 4.16 3.49 -13.74
C SER A 120 5.63 3.75 -13.36
N ILE A 121 6.13 3.11 -12.29
CA ILE A 121 7.55 3.22 -11.91
C ILE A 121 8.43 2.48 -12.93
N SER A 122 7.99 1.33 -13.44
CA SER A 122 8.71 0.60 -14.48
C SER A 122 8.83 1.43 -15.77
N ASP A 123 7.76 2.12 -16.15
CA ASP A 123 7.77 3.01 -17.33
C ASP A 123 8.74 4.18 -17.14
N LEU A 124 8.75 4.79 -15.94
CA LEU A 124 9.74 5.83 -15.61
C LEU A 124 11.17 5.27 -15.67
N ALA A 125 11.41 4.10 -15.05
CA ALA A 125 12.72 3.46 -15.00
C ALA A 125 13.24 3.05 -16.41
N ASN A 126 12.34 2.78 -17.35
CA ASN A 126 12.71 2.53 -18.74
C ASN A 126 13.13 3.80 -19.49
N ALA A 127 12.55 4.94 -19.13
CA ALA A 127 12.80 6.22 -19.77
C ALA A 127 13.92 7.05 -19.10
N ARG A 128 14.12 6.91 -17.80
CA ARG A 128 15.04 7.70 -16.99
C ARG A 128 15.73 6.83 -15.94
N GLU A 129 16.88 7.25 -15.43
CA GLU A 129 17.50 6.62 -14.27
C GLU A 129 16.76 7.02 -12.98
N VAL A 130 16.17 6.03 -12.33
CA VAL A 130 15.37 6.23 -11.10
C VAL A 130 16.14 5.82 -9.85
N ARG A 131 15.71 6.35 -8.73
CA ARG A 131 16.05 5.87 -7.39
C ARG A 131 14.79 5.63 -6.59
N VAL A 132 14.69 4.47 -5.97
CA VAL A 132 13.77 4.23 -4.86
C VAL A 132 14.51 4.57 -3.58
N VAL A 133 14.02 5.56 -2.85
CA VAL A 133 14.66 6.06 -1.63
C VAL A 133 14.32 5.12 -0.47
N PRO A 134 15.30 4.65 0.31
CA PRO A 134 15.03 3.79 1.46
C PRO A 134 14.13 4.49 2.50
N LEU A 135 13.21 3.72 3.07
CA LEU A 135 12.41 4.09 4.23
C LEU A 135 12.77 3.16 5.38
N SER A 136 13.80 3.52 6.13
CA SER A 136 14.35 2.74 7.24
C SER A 136 15.00 3.66 8.27
N GLY A 137 15.39 3.10 9.41
CA GLY A 137 16.06 3.84 10.49
C GLY A 137 15.13 4.13 11.68
N PRO A 138 15.64 4.86 12.69
CA PRO A 138 14.96 5.03 13.97
C PRO A 138 13.61 5.76 13.84
N GLU A 139 13.46 6.68 12.90
CA GLU A 139 12.20 7.40 12.64
C GLU A 139 11.12 6.43 12.15
N ILE A 140 11.49 5.53 11.25
CA ILE A 140 10.58 4.52 10.70
C ILE A 140 10.21 3.48 11.76
N GLU A 141 11.16 3.05 12.60
CA GLU A 141 10.87 2.14 13.70
C GLU A 141 9.94 2.79 14.76
N ALA A 142 10.09 4.09 15.01
CA ALA A 142 9.18 4.83 15.90
C ALA A 142 7.76 4.91 15.30
N LEU A 143 7.64 5.14 13.99
CA LEU A 143 6.36 5.12 13.27
C LEU A 143 5.68 3.75 13.39
N ARG A 144 6.40 2.66 13.14
CA ARG A 144 5.88 1.29 13.21
C ARG A 144 5.40 0.89 14.60
N LYS A 145 6.06 1.40 15.66
CA LYS A 145 5.60 1.18 17.04
C LYS A 145 4.25 1.85 17.32
N LYS A 146 4.00 3.01 16.72
CA LYS A 146 2.72 3.72 16.81
C LYS A 146 1.64 3.11 15.91
N GLN A 147 2.05 2.59 14.76
CA GLN A 147 1.15 2.09 13.70
C GLN A 147 1.57 0.67 13.27
N PRO A 148 1.10 -0.36 13.97
CA PRO A 148 1.55 -1.75 13.78
C PRO A 148 1.10 -2.39 12.46
N TYR A 149 0.32 -1.72 11.64
CA TYR A 149 -0.06 -2.20 10.30
C TYR A 149 1.11 -2.18 9.33
N TYR A 150 2.13 -1.33 9.57
CA TYR A 150 3.29 -1.25 8.69
C TYR A 150 4.33 -2.30 9.05
N ALA A 151 4.71 -3.09 8.07
CA ALA A 151 5.80 -4.05 8.17
C ALA A 151 7.06 -3.50 7.48
N MET A 152 8.25 -3.81 8.03
CA MET A 152 9.49 -3.65 7.26
C MET A 152 9.58 -4.76 6.23
N VAL A 153 9.85 -4.37 5.01
CA VAL A 153 10.09 -5.28 3.89
C VAL A 153 11.26 -4.79 3.08
N GLN A 154 11.78 -5.66 2.23
CA GLN A 154 12.82 -5.32 1.29
C GLN A 154 12.27 -5.40 -0.14
N LEU A 155 12.39 -4.30 -0.89
CA LEU A 155 12.17 -4.31 -2.32
C LEU A 155 13.39 -5.00 -2.97
N PRO A 156 13.22 -6.14 -3.64
CA PRO A 156 14.35 -6.90 -4.18
C PRO A 156 15.18 -6.08 -5.17
N ALA A 157 16.47 -6.37 -5.26
CA ALA A 157 17.31 -5.85 -6.35
C ALA A 157 16.70 -6.22 -7.71
N ASN A 158 16.92 -5.37 -8.70
CA ASN A 158 16.41 -5.53 -10.06
C ASN A 158 14.87 -5.55 -10.20
N THR A 159 14.14 -5.02 -9.19
CA THR A 159 12.69 -4.76 -9.32
C THR A 159 12.43 -3.73 -10.40
N TYR A 160 13.27 -2.70 -10.48
CA TYR A 160 13.24 -1.69 -11.53
C TYR A 160 14.58 -1.61 -12.27
N LYS A 161 14.55 -1.19 -13.52
CA LYS A 161 15.76 -0.99 -14.33
C LYS A 161 16.71 -0.01 -13.64
N GLY A 162 17.95 -0.42 -13.44
CA GLY A 162 18.98 0.38 -12.76
C GLY A 162 19.01 0.28 -11.23
N GLN A 163 18.02 -0.36 -10.61
CA GLN A 163 18.03 -0.65 -9.18
C GLN A 163 18.84 -1.92 -8.90
N THR A 164 20.14 -1.80 -8.72
CA THR A 164 21.07 -2.94 -8.57
C THR A 164 21.15 -3.51 -7.16
N ALA A 165 20.69 -2.78 -6.16
CA ALA A 165 20.68 -3.21 -4.75
C ALA A 165 19.24 -3.33 -4.22
N PRO A 166 19.00 -4.18 -3.21
CA PRO A 166 17.72 -4.20 -2.51
C PRO A 166 17.51 -2.89 -1.76
N VAL A 167 16.25 -2.51 -1.54
CA VAL A 167 15.87 -1.27 -0.82
C VAL A 167 14.95 -1.62 0.33
N ASP A 168 15.34 -1.26 1.54
CA ASP A 168 14.50 -1.40 2.73
C ASP A 168 13.38 -0.36 2.70
N THR A 169 12.17 -0.80 2.93
CA THR A 169 10.99 0.07 2.91
C THR A 169 9.87 -0.48 3.79
N LEU A 170 8.78 0.26 3.89
CA LEU A 170 7.56 -0.17 4.54
C LEU A 170 6.63 -0.92 3.57
N ALA A 171 5.78 -1.75 4.13
CA ALA A 171 4.62 -2.28 3.44
C ALA A 171 3.38 -2.27 4.33
N VAL A 172 2.22 -2.14 3.71
CA VAL A 172 0.91 -2.34 4.31
C VAL A 172 0.17 -3.45 3.56
N MET A 173 -0.62 -4.25 4.28
CA MET A 173 -1.37 -5.33 3.63
C MET A 173 -2.55 -4.78 2.85
N ALA A 174 -2.69 -5.17 1.59
CA ALA A 174 -3.92 -5.02 0.84
C ALA A 174 -4.95 -6.03 1.34
N VAL A 175 -6.17 -5.57 1.63
CA VAL A 175 -7.30 -6.39 2.08
C VAL A 175 -8.43 -6.25 1.07
N TRP A 176 -9.03 -7.36 0.70
CA TRP A 176 -10.27 -7.34 -0.07
C TRP A 176 -11.44 -7.14 0.88
N ALA A 177 -12.07 -5.98 0.78
CA ALA A 177 -13.18 -5.55 1.62
C ALA A 177 -14.50 -5.54 0.85
N THR A 178 -15.59 -5.74 1.56
CA THR A 178 -16.97 -5.64 1.12
C THR A 178 -17.83 -5.05 2.25
N HIS A 179 -19.14 -5.15 2.14
CA HIS A 179 -20.10 -4.73 3.16
C HIS A 179 -21.04 -5.88 3.54
N ASP A 180 -21.74 -5.73 4.65
CA ASP A 180 -22.65 -6.76 5.19
C ASP A 180 -23.93 -6.99 4.38
N GLY A 181 -24.17 -6.15 3.37
CA GLY A 181 -25.26 -6.34 2.40
C GLY A 181 -24.95 -7.31 1.27
N LEU A 182 -23.68 -7.77 1.11
CA LEU A 182 -23.35 -8.83 0.16
C LEU A 182 -23.93 -10.16 0.69
N SER A 183 -24.46 -11.02 -0.19
CA SER A 183 -24.98 -12.30 0.28
C SER A 183 -23.87 -13.24 0.73
N ASP A 184 -24.13 -14.06 1.76
CA ASP A 184 -23.17 -15.05 2.29
C ASP A 184 -22.70 -16.02 1.20
N GLN A 185 -23.58 -16.40 0.29
CA GLN A 185 -23.23 -17.30 -0.80
C GLN A 185 -22.25 -16.62 -1.77
N MET A 186 -22.51 -15.37 -2.15
CA MET A 186 -21.61 -14.63 -3.05
C MET A 186 -20.25 -14.40 -2.38
N ALA A 187 -20.21 -13.96 -1.12
CA ALA A 187 -18.99 -13.77 -0.38
C ALA A 187 -18.17 -15.06 -0.24
N TYR A 188 -18.82 -16.19 0.00
CA TYR A 188 -18.18 -17.51 0.02
C TYR A 188 -17.55 -17.83 -1.34
N GLU A 189 -18.34 -17.71 -2.42
CA GLU A 189 -17.89 -18.09 -3.76
C GLU A 189 -16.73 -17.24 -4.26
N VAL A 190 -16.77 -15.92 -4.06
CA VAL A 190 -15.66 -15.04 -4.51
C VAL A 190 -14.41 -15.25 -3.67
N THR A 191 -14.54 -15.48 -2.35
CA THR A 191 -13.40 -15.83 -1.48
C THR A 191 -12.77 -17.15 -1.92
N LYS A 192 -13.57 -18.17 -2.13
CA LYS A 192 -13.13 -19.47 -2.63
C LYS A 192 -12.45 -19.34 -3.99
N ALA A 193 -13.08 -18.64 -4.93
CA ALA A 193 -12.55 -18.45 -6.28
C ALA A 193 -11.18 -17.78 -6.25
N LEU A 194 -10.99 -16.77 -5.40
CA LEU A 194 -9.70 -16.09 -5.24
C LEU A 194 -8.62 -17.09 -4.79
N TYR A 195 -8.81 -17.73 -3.63
CA TYR A 195 -7.74 -18.52 -3.01
C TYR A 195 -7.50 -19.89 -3.66
N GLU A 196 -8.46 -20.39 -4.44
CA GLU A 196 -8.29 -21.63 -5.21
C GLU A 196 -7.69 -21.39 -6.62
N ASN A 197 -7.58 -20.14 -7.09
CA ASN A 197 -7.04 -19.79 -8.40
C ASN A 197 -5.78 -18.91 -8.35
N THR A 198 -5.06 -18.90 -7.25
CA THR A 198 -3.88 -18.04 -7.07
C THR A 198 -2.75 -18.34 -8.06
N ALA A 199 -2.64 -19.57 -8.56
CA ALA A 199 -1.68 -19.94 -9.60
C ALA A 199 -1.89 -19.12 -10.90
N THR A 200 -3.16 -18.95 -11.31
CA THR A 200 -3.52 -18.12 -12.49
C THR A 200 -3.17 -16.65 -12.26
N LEU A 201 -3.45 -16.12 -11.07
CA LEU A 201 -3.10 -14.74 -10.71
C LEU A 201 -1.57 -14.54 -10.75
N GLY A 202 -0.80 -15.53 -10.30
CA GLY A 202 0.66 -15.51 -10.32
C GLY A 202 1.28 -15.51 -11.72
N GLN A 203 0.53 -15.94 -12.75
CA GLN A 203 0.95 -15.84 -14.16
C GLN A 203 0.74 -14.43 -14.73
N VAL A 204 -0.27 -13.71 -14.22
CA VAL A 204 -0.59 -12.35 -14.69
C VAL A 204 0.31 -11.31 -14.01
N HIS A 205 0.56 -11.44 -12.71
CA HIS A 205 1.38 -10.50 -11.96
C HIS A 205 2.14 -11.20 -10.82
N PRO A 206 3.42 -10.84 -10.54
CA PRO A 206 4.21 -11.44 -9.44
C PRO A 206 3.49 -11.42 -8.09
N LYS A 207 2.74 -10.37 -7.77
CA LYS A 207 1.94 -10.25 -6.54
C LYS A 207 0.86 -11.34 -6.40
N GLY A 208 0.38 -11.90 -7.49
CA GLY A 208 -0.54 -13.03 -7.45
C GLY A 208 0.03 -14.27 -6.74
N LYS A 209 1.35 -14.43 -6.73
CA LYS A 209 2.05 -15.51 -6.02
C LYS A 209 2.09 -15.30 -4.49
N GLU A 210 1.88 -14.07 -4.02
CA GLU A 210 1.88 -13.73 -2.60
C GLU A 210 0.48 -13.89 -1.97
N ILE A 211 -0.57 -13.99 -2.79
CA ILE A 211 -1.93 -14.29 -2.34
C ILE A 211 -2.01 -15.76 -1.97
N THR A 212 -2.10 -16.06 -0.68
CA THR A 212 -2.13 -17.44 -0.19
C THR A 212 -3.12 -17.59 0.95
N LEU A 213 -3.69 -18.81 1.11
CA LEU A 213 -4.51 -19.13 2.28
C LEU A 213 -3.76 -18.89 3.60
N ARG A 214 -2.45 -19.19 3.63
CA ARG A 214 -1.62 -19.01 4.83
C ARG A 214 -1.59 -17.56 5.33
N THR A 215 -1.67 -16.59 4.43
CA THR A 215 -1.62 -15.16 4.72
C THR A 215 -2.98 -14.49 4.70
N ALA A 216 -4.03 -15.22 4.35
CA ALA A 216 -5.38 -14.70 4.09
C ALA A 216 -6.01 -13.92 5.25
N LEU A 217 -5.57 -14.16 6.48
CA LEU A 217 -6.09 -13.48 7.68
C LEU A 217 -5.07 -12.49 8.29
N GLN A 218 -3.92 -12.29 7.64
CA GLN A 218 -2.92 -11.35 8.13
C GLN A 218 -3.41 -9.90 8.02
N SER A 219 -3.23 -9.13 9.10
CA SER A 219 -3.63 -7.70 9.15
C SER A 219 -5.12 -7.44 8.86
N VAL A 220 -5.96 -8.45 8.95
CA VAL A 220 -7.41 -8.29 8.91
C VAL A 220 -7.89 -7.88 10.31
N SER A 221 -8.18 -6.59 10.49
CA SER A 221 -8.55 -5.98 11.79
C SER A 221 -10.05 -5.75 11.96
N ILE A 222 -10.84 -5.95 10.90
CA ILE A 222 -12.29 -5.82 10.92
C ILE A 222 -12.95 -7.20 10.81
N PRO A 223 -14.24 -7.35 11.17
CA PRO A 223 -14.93 -8.63 11.04
C PRO A 223 -14.89 -9.18 9.60
N LEU A 224 -14.69 -10.48 9.50
CA LEU A 224 -14.87 -11.18 8.24
C LEU A 224 -16.34 -11.14 7.82
N HIS A 225 -16.58 -11.24 6.51
CA HIS A 225 -17.91 -11.53 6.01
C HIS A 225 -18.29 -12.97 6.36
N PRO A 226 -19.54 -13.28 6.80
CA PRO A 226 -19.93 -14.64 7.19
C PRO A 226 -19.65 -15.70 6.11
N GLY A 227 -19.85 -15.36 4.83
CA GLY A 227 -19.52 -16.27 3.72
C GLY A 227 -18.01 -16.55 3.62
N ALA A 228 -17.16 -15.54 3.81
CA ALA A 228 -15.71 -15.73 3.84
C ALA A 228 -15.26 -16.55 5.07
N GLU A 229 -15.85 -16.26 6.24
CA GLU A 229 -15.60 -16.99 7.46
C GLU A 229 -15.93 -18.48 7.30
N ARG A 230 -17.07 -18.81 6.67
CA ARG A 230 -17.46 -20.21 6.35
C ARG A 230 -16.38 -20.90 5.50
N TYR A 231 -15.88 -20.24 4.46
CA TYR A 231 -14.79 -20.79 3.64
C TYR A 231 -13.52 -21.05 4.45
N TYR A 232 -13.11 -20.12 5.30
CA TYR A 232 -11.91 -20.28 6.13
C TYR A 232 -12.05 -21.38 7.19
N ARG A 233 -13.24 -21.58 7.74
CA ARG A 233 -13.54 -22.73 8.63
C ARG A 233 -13.42 -24.05 7.88
N GLU A 234 -13.96 -24.16 6.67
CA GLU A 234 -13.84 -25.35 5.82
C GLU A 234 -12.37 -25.67 5.48
N LYS A 235 -11.52 -24.64 5.36
CA LYS A 235 -10.08 -24.81 5.12
C LYS A 235 -9.25 -25.01 6.41
N GLY A 236 -9.88 -24.98 7.58
CA GLY A 236 -9.22 -25.18 8.88
C GLY A 236 -8.39 -24.00 9.37
N LEU A 237 -8.58 -22.79 8.82
CA LEU A 237 -7.87 -21.58 9.26
C LEU A 237 -8.55 -20.96 10.48
N LEU A 238 -9.83 -21.23 10.69
CA LEU A 238 -10.63 -20.79 11.84
C LEU A 238 -11.23 -22.02 12.54
N LYS A 239 -11.42 -21.90 13.87
CA LYS A 239 -12.10 -22.91 14.70
C LYS A 239 -13.60 -22.78 14.64
#